data_ca2df98bd9758317e44a0f7c1af87de0
#
_entry.id   ca2df98bd9758317e44a0f7c1af87de0
#
_cell.length_a   1.000
_cell.length_b   1.000
_cell.length_c   1.000
_cell.angle_alpha   90.00
_cell.angle_beta   90.00
_cell.angle_gamma   90.00
#
_symmetry.space_group_name_H-M   'P 1'
#
loop_
_entity.id
_entity.type
_entity.pdbx_description
1 polymer ?
#
loop_
_entity_poly.entity_id
_entity_poly.type
_entity_poly.pdbx_seq_one_letter_code
_entity_poly.pdbx_strand_id
1 'polypeptide(L)'
;MQSEITLKSPIFALYVLNDFVIVASGGGNAKFGVKNTLQCFQLSSSGISASPVSEQQMGNDVPVYISGLPSKNIFCISVNNFSIFYSISKKGDFSEIYKIQSLPTANEDLFQSCLAVTPTMLCTGASNGNLKVFSLKFQNNDISAVDLLKENTSAHIRTINSIIVIPEKKILITASGDGTCKMFEIATLKMLKKISFRASIEESSNYFMRDIQYDSYNNVLYTLQSALRGKSFITKWDMYKGLSPISTIEVNDIVCSAMDYNKNTGVIGVVDCEGHLIYIDTKGEMKKIKKLTLGENMIKCGAFYGNQFISGSVDNILRMSKSYTSGLISIGFLFKIILIGLVVFHIYNKKNNIF
;
A
#
# COMPACT_ATOMS: atom_id res chain seq x y z
N MET A 1 12.70 11.84 -15.11
CA MET A 1 13.41 10.59 -15.43
C MET A 1 12.68 9.45 -14.74
N GLN A 2 12.56 8.29 -15.35
CA GLN A 2 12.14 7.08 -14.66
C GLN A 2 13.43 6.51 -14.06
N SER A 3 13.43 6.23 -12.77
CA SER A 3 14.56 5.57 -12.11
C SER A 3 14.20 4.11 -11.91
N GLU A 4 15.09 3.20 -12.29
CA GLU A 4 14.92 1.77 -12.04
C GLU A 4 16.23 1.13 -11.57
N ILE A 5 16.07 0.10 -10.75
CA ILE A 5 17.16 -0.69 -10.19
C ILE A 5 16.80 -2.16 -10.31
N THR A 6 17.70 -2.96 -10.84
CA THR A 6 17.53 -4.41 -10.89
C THR A 6 18.14 -5.02 -9.63
N LEU A 7 17.33 -5.75 -8.86
CA LEU A 7 17.72 -6.52 -7.70
C LEU A 7 18.14 -7.93 -8.09
N LYS A 8 18.62 -8.69 -7.12
CA LYS A 8 19.05 -10.09 -7.35
C LYS A 8 17.90 -11.09 -7.35
N SER A 9 16.71 -10.67 -6.90
CA SER A 9 15.56 -11.55 -6.70
C SER A 9 14.23 -10.81 -6.79
N PRO A 10 13.12 -11.53 -7.06
CA PRO A 10 11.76 -10.98 -7.11
C PRO A 10 11.40 -10.16 -5.88
N ILE A 11 10.66 -9.09 -6.08
CA ILE A 11 10.17 -8.21 -5.02
C ILE A 11 8.79 -8.66 -4.58
N PHE A 12 8.63 -8.95 -3.28
CA PHE A 12 7.36 -9.39 -2.69
C PHE A 12 6.58 -8.26 -2.02
N ALA A 13 7.30 -7.37 -1.33
CA ALA A 13 6.68 -6.24 -0.65
C ALA A 13 7.62 -5.03 -0.65
N LEU A 14 7.02 -3.84 -0.56
CA LEU A 14 7.75 -2.60 -0.32
C LEU A 14 6.94 -1.69 0.60
N TYR A 15 7.64 -0.79 1.28
CA TYR A 15 7.03 0.24 2.10
C TYR A 15 7.86 1.52 2.05
N VAL A 16 7.20 2.66 1.84
CA VAL A 16 7.85 3.96 1.85
C VAL A 16 7.81 4.54 3.27
N LEU A 17 8.97 4.76 3.85
CA LEU A 17 9.14 5.30 5.19
C LEU A 17 10.00 6.55 5.13
N ASN A 18 9.38 7.73 5.22
CA ASN A 18 10.04 9.03 5.04
C ASN A 18 10.77 9.08 3.68
N ASP A 19 12.08 9.32 3.65
CA ASP A 19 12.91 9.38 2.44
C ASP A 19 13.56 8.04 2.10
N PHE A 20 12.96 6.93 2.53
CA PHE A 20 13.46 5.58 2.26
C PHE A 20 12.36 4.69 1.70
N VAL A 21 12.75 3.73 0.85
CA VAL A 21 11.93 2.57 0.50
C VAL A 21 12.57 1.32 1.08
N ILE A 22 11.79 0.60 1.87
CA ILE A 22 12.13 -0.71 2.41
C ILE A 22 11.59 -1.75 1.44
N VAL A 23 12.43 -2.65 0.99
CA VAL A 23 12.12 -3.65 -0.04
C VAL A 23 12.39 -5.04 0.50
N ALA A 24 11.40 -5.90 0.42
CA ALA A 24 11.51 -7.32 0.69
C ALA A 24 11.56 -8.11 -0.62
N SER A 25 12.63 -8.84 -0.83
CA SER A 25 12.85 -9.62 -2.05
C SER A 25 13.37 -11.02 -1.75
N GLY A 26 13.19 -11.98 -2.67
CA GLY A 26 13.68 -13.33 -2.47
C GLY A 26 13.10 -14.36 -3.43
N GLY A 27 13.52 -15.61 -3.25
CA GLY A 27 13.02 -16.75 -4.01
C GLY A 27 12.02 -17.64 -3.27
N GLY A 28 11.66 -17.25 -2.06
CA GLY A 28 10.82 -18.07 -1.20
C GLY A 28 11.64 -19.07 -0.38
N ASN A 29 11.29 -20.37 -0.45
CA ASN A 29 12.02 -21.39 0.31
C ASN A 29 13.47 -21.53 -0.19
N ALA A 30 14.43 -21.70 0.73
CA ALA A 30 15.86 -21.84 0.46
C ALA A 30 16.22 -22.95 -0.54
N LYS A 31 15.39 -23.98 -0.68
CA LYS A 31 15.58 -25.05 -1.67
C LYS A 31 15.61 -24.56 -3.13
N PHE A 32 15.11 -23.35 -3.41
CA PHE A 32 15.18 -22.72 -4.73
C PHE A 32 16.48 -21.97 -4.99
N GLY A 33 17.41 -21.91 -4.02
CA GLY A 33 18.75 -21.31 -4.17
C GLY A 33 18.78 -19.78 -4.23
N VAL A 34 17.64 -19.10 -4.17
CA VAL A 34 17.53 -17.64 -4.19
C VAL A 34 17.39 -17.12 -2.76
N LYS A 35 18.30 -16.25 -2.36
CA LYS A 35 18.30 -15.68 -1.00
C LYS A 35 17.18 -14.69 -0.79
N ASN A 36 16.53 -14.76 0.37
CA ASN A 36 15.60 -13.74 0.82
C ASN A 36 16.37 -12.59 1.46
N THR A 37 16.00 -11.36 1.10
CA THR A 37 16.69 -10.14 1.57
C THR A 37 15.69 -9.06 1.96
N LEU A 38 16.09 -8.26 2.93
CA LEU A 38 15.45 -7.01 3.29
C LEU A 38 16.46 -5.89 2.98
N GLN A 39 16.07 -4.92 2.16
CA GLN A 39 16.95 -3.85 1.68
C GLN A 39 16.30 -2.50 1.90
N CYS A 40 17.12 -1.49 2.18
CA CYS A 40 16.69 -0.09 2.31
C CYS A 40 17.39 0.74 1.24
N PHE A 41 16.63 1.48 0.45
CA PHE A 41 17.13 2.42 -0.54
C PHE A 41 16.70 3.84 -0.18
N GLN A 42 17.59 4.80 -0.40
CA GLN A 42 17.27 6.21 -0.21
C GLN A 42 16.48 6.73 -1.42
N LEU A 43 15.47 7.54 -1.13
CA LEU A 43 14.62 8.20 -2.11
C LEU A 43 14.94 9.67 -2.20
N SER A 44 14.79 10.21 -3.40
CA SER A 44 14.85 11.63 -3.69
C SER A 44 13.87 11.98 -4.82
N SER A 45 13.65 13.25 -5.06
CA SER A 45 12.84 13.71 -6.22
C SER A 45 13.42 13.29 -7.57
N SER A 46 14.72 13.00 -7.63
CA SER A 46 15.44 12.56 -8.83
C SER A 46 15.41 11.04 -9.04
N GLY A 47 15.14 10.24 -8.00
CA GLY A 47 15.10 8.78 -8.12
C GLY A 47 15.45 8.04 -6.85
N ILE A 48 15.76 6.76 -7.03
CA ILE A 48 16.16 5.79 -6.01
C ILE A 48 17.68 5.69 -6.02
N SER A 49 18.33 5.53 -4.86
CA SER A 49 19.80 5.30 -4.79
C SER A 49 20.21 4.04 -5.56
N ALA A 50 21.34 4.09 -6.27
CA ALA A 50 21.78 2.99 -7.13
C ALA A 50 22.11 1.70 -6.37
N SER A 51 22.42 1.81 -5.07
CA SER A 51 22.68 0.68 -4.17
C SER A 51 21.87 0.83 -2.88
N PRO A 52 21.56 -0.25 -2.17
CA PRO A 52 20.93 -0.16 -0.87
C PRO A 52 21.86 0.54 0.13
N VAL A 53 21.29 1.37 0.99
CA VAL A 53 22.03 1.99 2.12
C VAL A 53 22.18 1.00 3.26
N SER A 54 21.28 0.03 3.38
CA SER A 54 21.44 -1.13 4.27
C SER A 54 20.74 -2.36 3.69
N GLU A 55 21.27 -3.54 4.03
CA GLU A 55 20.77 -4.84 3.58
C GLU A 55 20.93 -5.88 4.70
N GLN A 56 19.92 -6.73 4.85
CA GLN A 56 19.93 -7.89 5.74
C GLN A 56 19.52 -9.15 4.99
N GLN A 57 20.30 -10.21 5.16
CA GLN A 57 19.96 -11.54 4.65
C GLN A 57 18.93 -12.18 5.59
N MET A 58 17.83 -12.66 5.02
CA MET A 58 16.70 -13.25 5.75
C MET A 58 16.76 -14.79 5.76
N GLY A 59 17.73 -15.38 5.07
CA GLY A 59 17.85 -16.84 5.01
C GLY A 59 16.61 -17.51 4.40
N ASN A 60 16.01 -18.43 5.15
CA ASN A 60 14.76 -19.12 4.78
C ASN A 60 13.50 -18.32 5.11
N ASP A 61 13.63 -17.22 5.82
CA ASP A 61 12.52 -16.38 6.20
C ASP A 61 12.06 -15.55 4.99
N VAL A 62 10.80 -15.73 4.58
CA VAL A 62 10.21 -15.06 3.42
C VAL A 62 9.42 -13.85 3.88
N PRO A 63 9.92 -12.63 3.68
CA PRO A 63 9.17 -11.44 4.03
C PRO A 63 8.11 -11.16 2.96
N VAL A 64 6.83 -11.16 3.35
CA VAL A 64 5.69 -11.05 2.41
C VAL A 64 4.89 -9.77 2.53
N TYR A 65 5.05 -9.04 3.62
CA TYR A 65 4.32 -7.78 3.86
C TYR A 65 5.13 -6.83 4.75
N ILE A 66 5.00 -5.54 4.52
CA ILE A 66 5.67 -4.49 5.31
C ILE A 66 4.65 -3.41 5.66
N SER A 67 4.67 -2.96 6.91
CA SER A 67 3.91 -1.80 7.39
C SER A 67 4.78 -1.01 8.37
N GLY A 68 4.51 0.26 8.59
CA GLY A 68 5.39 1.07 9.41
C GLY A 68 4.70 2.13 10.25
N LEU A 69 5.50 2.72 11.15
CA LEU A 69 5.19 3.86 12.01
C LEU A 69 6.17 5.00 11.69
N PRO A 70 5.86 5.85 10.69
CA PRO A 70 6.77 6.92 10.27
C PRO A 70 7.14 7.88 11.41
N SER A 71 6.19 8.16 12.33
CA SER A 71 6.42 9.04 13.48
C SER A 71 7.46 8.52 14.49
N LYS A 72 7.77 7.21 14.43
CA LYS A 72 8.75 6.55 15.31
C LYS A 72 9.97 6.03 14.56
N ASN A 73 10.03 6.19 13.23
CA ASN A 73 11.05 5.56 12.38
C ASN A 73 11.13 4.04 12.60
N ILE A 74 9.98 3.39 12.70
CA ILE A 74 9.86 1.94 12.90
C ILE A 74 9.07 1.35 11.74
N PHE A 75 9.48 0.18 11.28
CA PHE A 75 8.67 -0.65 10.38
C PHE A 75 8.60 -2.09 10.92
N CYS A 76 7.58 -2.81 10.49
CA CYS A 76 7.35 -4.20 10.84
C CYS A 76 7.16 -5.01 9.58
N ILE A 77 7.79 -6.17 9.52
CA ILE A 77 7.65 -7.12 8.42
C ILE A 77 6.90 -8.37 8.88
N SER A 78 6.13 -8.92 7.95
CA SER A 78 5.52 -10.24 8.09
C SER A 78 6.44 -11.27 7.47
N VAL A 79 6.90 -12.23 8.26
CA VAL A 79 7.86 -13.25 7.86
C VAL A 79 7.40 -14.62 8.37
N ASN A 80 6.97 -15.51 7.45
CA ASN A 80 6.43 -16.81 7.85
C ASN A 80 5.38 -16.68 8.97
N ASN A 81 5.70 -17.13 10.19
CA ASN A 81 4.82 -17.11 11.36
C ASN A 81 5.15 -15.99 12.35
N PHE A 82 6.00 -15.03 11.96
CA PHE A 82 6.49 -13.98 12.82
C PHE A 82 6.17 -12.58 12.29
N SER A 83 6.04 -11.63 13.22
CA SER A 83 6.17 -10.21 12.97
C SER A 83 7.49 -9.74 13.55
N ILE A 84 8.32 -9.08 12.73
CA ILE A 84 9.64 -8.58 13.14
C ILE A 84 9.66 -7.07 12.98
N PHE A 85 9.96 -6.37 14.05
CA PHE A 85 10.05 -4.92 14.08
C PHE A 85 11.50 -4.45 13.93
N TYR A 86 11.67 -3.41 13.15
CA TYR A 86 12.95 -2.76 12.91
C TYR A 86 12.85 -1.27 13.21
N SER A 87 13.88 -0.72 13.83
CA SER A 87 14.12 0.73 13.85
C SER A 87 14.98 1.12 12.65
N ILE A 88 14.76 2.32 12.10
CA ILE A 88 15.59 2.88 11.03
C ILE A 88 16.21 4.20 11.46
N SER A 89 17.52 4.34 11.24
CA SER A 89 18.26 5.57 11.50
C SER A 89 17.97 6.65 10.44
N LYS A 90 18.39 7.90 10.72
CA LYS A 90 18.34 8.99 9.73
C LYS A 90 19.23 8.74 8.49
N LYS A 91 20.16 7.78 8.58
CA LYS A 91 21.04 7.41 7.46
C LYS A 91 20.51 6.20 6.67
N GLY A 92 19.40 5.59 7.11
CA GLY A 92 18.80 4.43 6.47
C GLY A 92 19.30 3.08 7.00
N ASP A 93 20.21 3.06 7.99
CA ASP A 93 20.59 1.81 8.65
C ASP A 93 19.41 1.31 9.48
N PHE A 94 19.09 0.03 9.40
CA PHE A 94 18.04 -0.56 10.20
C PHE A 94 18.56 -1.71 11.06
N SER A 95 17.91 -1.91 12.21
CA SER A 95 18.23 -3.00 13.15
C SER A 95 16.94 -3.58 13.73
N GLU A 96 16.93 -4.91 13.92
CA GLU A 96 15.84 -5.60 14.59
C GLU A 96 15.74 -5.12 16.04
N ILE A 97 14.52 -4.73 16.47
CA ILE A 97 14.24 -4.28 17.83
C ILE A 97 13.28 -5.21 18.59
N TYR A 98 12.45 -5.97 17.86
CA TYR A 98 11.52 -6.89 18.47
C TYR A 98 11.05 -7.97 17.48
N LYS A 99 10.88 -9.20 17.97
CA LYS A 99 10.30 -10.31 17.19
C LYS A 99 9.23 -11.00 17.99
N ILE A 100 8.05 -11.19 17.39
CA ILE A 100 6.94 -11.91 18.01
C ILE A 100 6.44 -13.01 17.08
N GLN A 101 6.17 -14.18 17.66
CA GLN A 101 5.50 -15.26 16.96
C GLN A 101 4.00 -14.99 16.94
N SER A 102 3.45 -14.77 15.74
CA SER A 102 2.02 -14.48 15.54
C SER A 102 1.19 -15.73 15.26
N LEU A 103 1.82 -16.80 14.74
CA LEU A 103 1.16 -18.05 14.36
C LEU A 103 1.97 -19.26 14.90
N PRO A 104 1.31 -20.41 15.14
CA PRO A 104 2.00 -21.64 15.51
C PRO A 104 2.90 -22.14 14.37
N THR A 105 4.05 -22.74 14.71
CA THR A 105 5.05 -23.26 13.75
C THR A 105 4.72 -24.65 13.20
N ALA A 106 3.68 -25.30 13.69
CA ALA A 106 3.38 -26.71 13.39
C ALA A 106 2.85 -26.97 11.98
N ASN A 107 2.56 -25.92 11.19
CA ASN A 107 2.02 -26.04 9.83
C ASN A 107 2.81 -25.15 8.90
N GLU A 108 3.59 -25.76 7.98
CA GLU A 108 4.42 -25.04 7.00
C GLU A 108 3.60 -24.23 5.98
N ASP A 109 2.33 -24.60 5.72
CA ASP A 109 1.44 -23.90 4.80
C ASP A 109 0.75 -22.69 5.46
N LEU A 110 0.86 -22.58 6.79
CA LEU A 110 0.28 -21.47 7.53
C LEU A 110 1.30 -20.33 7.69
N PHE A 111 1.01 -19.19 7.11
CA PHE A 111 1.86 -18.01 7.21
C PHE A 111 1.05 -16.75 7.47
N GLN A 112 1.70 -15.76 8.05
CA GLN A 112 1.16 -14.42 8.23
C GLN A 112 1.22 -13.68 6.89
N SER A 113 0.07 -13.37 6.32
CA SER A 113 -0.06 -12.81 4.97
C SER A 113 -0.03 -11.28 4.93
N CYS A 114 -0.46 -10.63 6.00
CA CYS A 114 -0.46 -9.17 6.11
C CYS A 114 -0.39 -8.72 7.56
N LEU A 115 -0.10 -7.45 7.76
CA LEU A 115 -0.12 -6.80 9.06
C LEU A 115 -0.44 -5.30 8.94
N ALA A 116 -0.90 -4.73 10.05
CA ALA A 116 -1.03 -3.27 10.20
C ALA A 116 -0.50 -2.87 11.57
N VAL A 117 0.29 -1.80 11.60
CA VAL A 117 0.91 -1.28 12.83
C VAL A 117 0.39 0.12 13.12
N THR A 118 0.01 0.34 14.37
CA THR A 118 -0.32 1.67 14.91
C THR A 118 0.56 1.96 16.14
N PRO A 119 0.58 3.17 16.69
CA PRO A 119 1.38 3.45 17.88
C PRO A 119 1.05 2.59 19.11
N THR A 120 -0.10 1.92 19.14
CA THR A 120 -0.55 1.14 20.31
C THR A 120 -0.90 -0.31 19.98
N MET A 121 -0.91 -0.69 18.70
CA MET A 121 -1.38 -2.01 18.27
C MET A 121 -0.63 -2.56 17.07
N LEU A 122 -0.48 -3.89 17.05
CA LEU A 122 -0.19 -4.70 15.87
C LEU A 122 -1.42 -5.56 15.56
N CYS A 123 -1.89 -5.52 14.33
CA CYS A 123 -2.91 -6.43 13.82
C CYS A 123 -2.30 -7.32 12.76
N THR A 124 -2.56 -8.63 12.80
CA THR A 124 -2.01 -9.61 11.85
C THR A 124 -3.11 -10.44 11.21
N GLY A 125 -3.01 -10.64 9.91
CA GLY A 125 -3.86 -11.53 9.12
C GLY A 125 -3.07 -12.72 8.60
N ALA A 126 -3.71 -13.88 8.55
CA ALA A 126 -3.09 -15.13 8.16
C ALA A 126 -3.67 -15.73 6.88
N SER A 127 -2.92 -16.66 6.27
CA SER A 127 -3.32 -17.40 5.05
C SER A 127 -4.60 -18.23 5.22
N ASN A 128 -4.91 -18.66 6.46
CA ASN A 128 -6.13 -19.39 6.79
C ASN A 128 -7.32 -18.50 7.21
N GLY A 129 -7.16 -17.16 7.17
CA GLY A 129 -8.21 -16.22 7.56
C GLY A 129 -8.25 -15.86 9.04
N ASN A 130 -7.29 -16.30 9.85
CA ASN A 130 -7.17 -15.89 11.24
C ASN A 130 -6.75 -14.43 11.35
N LEU A 131 -7.31 -13.74 12.33
CA LEU A 131 -7.05 -12.35 12.65
C LEU A 131 -6.64 -12.22 14.11
N LYS A 132 -5.52 -11.56 14.39
CA LYS A 132 -5.05 -11.28 15.75
C LYS A 132 -4.80 -9.81 15.96
N VAL A 133 -5.01 -9.35 17.18
CA VAL A 133 -4.70 -8.00 17.64
C VAL A 133 -3.82 -8.10 18.87
N PHE A 134 -2.68 -7.43 18.84
CA PHE A 134 -1.72 -7.32 19.93
C PHE A 134 -1.64 -5.87 20.40
N SER A 135 -1.44 -5.65 21.69
CA SER A 135 -1.01 -4.35 22.21
C SER A 135 0.47 -4.13 21.95
N LEU A 136 0.84 -2.91 21.65
CA LEU A 136 2.23 -2.45 21.59
C LEU A 136 2.50 -1.46 22.73
N LYS A 137 3.55 -1.73 23.51
CA LYS A 137 4.03 -0.82 24.53
C LYS A 137 5.42 -0.34 24.16
N PHE A 138 5.63 0.96 24.26
CA PHE A 138 6.90 1.61 23.98
C PHE A 138 7.52 2.19 25.24
N GLN A 139 8.84 2.02 25.37
CA GLN A 139 9.66 2.68 26.36
C GLN A 139 10.88 3.28 25.68
N ASN A 140 11.11 4.59 25.82
CA ASN A 140 12.22 5.30 25.17
C ASN A 140 12.32 5.10 23.65
N ASN A 141 11.17 5.04 22.94
CA ASN A 141 11.02 4.73 21.53
C ASN A 141 11.26 3.26 21.11
N ASP A 142 11.70 2.40 22.00
CA ASP A 142 11.81 0.96 21.75
C ASP A 142 10.53 0.22 22.14
N ILE A 143 10.27 -0.92 21.50
CA ILE A 143 9.15 -1.78 21.87
C ILE A 143 9.54 -2.54 23.13
N SER A 144 8.82 -2.28 24.21
CA SER A 144 9.05 -2.92 25.53
C SER A 144 8.21 -4.17 25.72
N ALA A 145 7.02 -4.24 25.12
CA ALA A 145 6.17 -5.43 25.17
C ALA A 145 5.18 -5.48 24.01
N VAL A 146 4.86 -6.69 23.58
CA VAL A 146 3.82 -7.01 22.59
C VAL A 146 2.97 -8.14 23.16
N ASP A 147 1.75 -7.85 23.60
CA ASP A 147 0.86 -8.80 24.26
C ASP A 147 -0.35 -9.10 23.38
N LEU A 148 -0.72 -10.38 23.20
CA LEU A 148 -1.94 -10.76 22.49
C LEU A 148 -3.17 -10.26 23.25
N LEU A 149 -3.96 -9.42 22.61
CA LEU A 149 -5.22 -8.92 23.16
C LEU A 149 -6.41 -9.78 22.75
N LYS A 150 -6.52 -10.09 21.46
CA LYS A 150 -7.65 -10.80 20.89
C LYS A 150 -7.23 -11.62 19.67
N GLU A 151 -7.95 -12.72 19.46
CA GLU A 151 -7.85 -13.58 18.30
C GLU A 151 -9.25 -13.94 17.78
N ASN A 152 -9.40 -13.96 16.45
CA ASN A 152 -10.58 -14.48 15.77
C ASN A 152 -10.11 -15.48 14.71
N THR A 153 -10.31 -16.79 15.00
CA THR A 153 -9.88 -17.91 14.15
C THR A 153 -10.83 -18.18 12.99
N SER A 154 -11.92 -17.44 12.90
CA SER A 154 -12.95 -17.54 11.86
C SER A 154 -13.30 -16.18 11.26
N ALA A 155 -12.36 -15.24 11.32
CA ALA A 155 -12.56 -13.91 10.75
C ALA A 155 -12.85 -14.01 9.24
N HIS A 156 -12.12 -14.85 8.53
CA HIS A 156 -12.33 -15.17 7.12
C HIS A 156 -12.11 -16.67 6.85
N ILE A 157 -12.56 -17.17 5.69
CA ILE A 157 -12.36 -18.57 5.28
C ILE A 157 -11.20 -18.76 4.30
N ARG A 158 -10.51 -17.65 3.94
CA ARG A 158 -9.30 -17.62 3.09
C ARG A 158 -8.37 -16.52 3.56
N THR A 159 -7.21 -16.45 2.93
CA THR A 159 -6.15 -15.48 3.18
C THR A 159 -6.69 -14.06 3.39
N ILE A 160 -6.29 -13.42 4.47
CA ILE A 160 -6.47 -11.97 4.67
C ILE A 160 -5.36 -11.27 3.88
N ASN A 161 -5.72 -10.48 2.89
CA ASN A 161 -4.77 -9.85 1.97
C ASN A 161 -4.31 -8.47 2.45
N SER A 162 -5.19 -7.73 3.14
CA SER A 162 -4.91 -6.38 3.62
C SER A 162 -5.70 -6.06 4.88
N ILE A 163 -5.12 -5.24 5.76
CA ILE A 163 -5.70 -4.77 7.02
C ILE A 163 -5.50 -3.27 7.14
N ILE A 164 -6.56 -2.57 7.54
CA ILE A 164 -6.51 -1.17 7.98
C ILE A 164 -7.03 -1.07 9.40
N VAL A 165 -6.33 -0.33 10.24
CA VAL A 165 -6.75 0.00 11.61
C VAL A 165 -7.12 1.48 11.66
N ILE A 166 -8.29 1.78 12.21
CA ILE A 166 -8.80 3.15 12.40
C ILE A 166 -9.04 3.33 13.91
N PRO A 167 -7.97 3.68 14.66
CA PRO A 167 -8.01 3.67 16.12
C PRO A 167 -9.04 4.65 16.71
N GLU A 168 -9.20 5.83 16.11
CA GLU A 168 -10.15 6.86 16.54
C GLU A 168 -11.61 6.40 16.44
N LYS A 169 -11.90 5.43 15.56
CA LYS A 169 -13.22 4.80 15.43
C LYS A 169 -13.32 3.47 16.16
N LYS A 170 -12.22 2.99 16.76
CA LYS A 170 -12.11 1.68 17.44
C LYS A 170 -12.47 0.50 16.51
N ILE A 171 -12.17 0.63 15.21
CA ILE A 171 -12.46 -0.39 14.20
C ILE A 171 -11.21 -0.81 13.44
N LEU A 172 -11.22 -2.05 12.97
CA LEU A 172 -10.32 -2.54 11.96
C LEU A 172 -11.10 -3.10 10.77
N ILE A 173 -10.51 -3.05 9.60
CA ILE A 173 -11.13 -3.49 8.35
C ILE A 173 -10.15 -4.44 7.67
N THR A 174 -10.67 -5.55 7.16
CA THR A 174 -9.88 -6.60 6.49
C THR A 174 -10.42 -6.87 5.09
N ALA A 175 -9.54 -7.10 4.14
CA ALA A 175 -9.85 -7.60 2.81
C ALA A 175 -9.35 -9.04 2.65
N SER A 176 -10.14 -9.94 2.08
CA SER A 176 -9.80 -11.36 2.02
C SER A 176 -10.00 -11.96 0.62
N GLY A 177 -9.21 -13.01 0.34
CA GLY A 177 -9.39 -13.91 -0.78
C GLY A 177 -10.71 -14.69 -0.77
N ASP A 178 -11.52 -14.59 0.29
CA ASP A 178 -12.88 -15.13 0.31
C ASP A 178 -13.92 -14.22 -0.39
N GLY A 179 -13.46 -13.12 -1.00
CA GLY A 179 -14.30 -12.18 -1.73
C GLY A 179 -15.00 -11.16 -0.84
N THR A 180 -14.66 -11.11 0.44
CA THR A 180 -15.31 -10.20 1.39
C THR A 180 -14.33 -9.22 2.00
N CYS A 181 -14.85 -8.02 2.28
CA CYS A 181 -14.23 -7.07 3.19
C CYS A 181 -15.11 -7.00 4.44
N LYS A 182 -14.48 -7.10 5.62
CA LYS A 182 -15.18 -7.13 6.91
C LYS A 182 -14.66 -6.05 7.83
N MET A 183 -15.57 -5.41 8.55
CA MET A 183 -15.29 -4.44 9.60
C MET A 183 -15.50 -5.10 10.95
N PHE A 184 -14.54 -4.93 11.87
CA PHE A 184 -14.59 -5.46 13.22
C PHE A 184 -14.40 -4.35 14.25
N GLU A 185 -15.04 -4.50 15.41
CA GLU A 185 -14.70 -3.75 16.61
C GLU A 185 -13.35 -4.24 17.15
N ILE A 186 -12.39 -3.34 17.42
CA ILE A 186 -11.04 -3.74 17.86
C ILE A 186 -11.06 -4.48 19.18
N ALA A 187 -11.85 -4.01 20.15
CA ALA A 187 -11.85 -4.53 21.52
C ALA A 187 -12.35 -5.99 21.63
N THR A 188 -13.28 -6.39 20.77
CA THR A 188 -13.97 -7.68 20.86
C THR A 188 -13.71 -8.59 19.67
N LEU A 189 -13.23 -8.04 18.54
CA LEU A 189 -13.20 -8.66 17.22
C LEU A 189 -14.59 -9.17 16.75
N LYS A 190 -15.66 -8.57 17.28
CA LYS A 190 -17.01 -8.79 16.78
C LYS A 190 -17.14 -8.12 15.40
N MET A 191 -17.65 -8.87 14.43
CA MET A 191 -17.94 -8.34 13.10
C MET A 191 -19.10 -7.34 13.16
N LEU A 192 -18.84 -6.11 12.72
CA LEU A 192 -19.82 -5.02 12.64
C LEU A 192 -20.51 -4.99 11.28
N LYS A 193 -19.73 -5.21 10.21
CA LYS A 193 -20.22 -5.13 8.84
C LYS A 193 -19.42 -6.09 7.95
N LYS A 194 -20.10 -6.65 6.95
CA LYS A 194 -19.52 -7.42 5.85
C LYS A 194 -19.98 -6.81 4.54
N ILE A 195 -19.06 -6.61 3.62
CA ILE A 195 -19.34 -6.24 2.23
C ILE A 195 -18.73 -7.27 1.29
N SER A 196 -19.41 -7.49 0.17
CA SER A 196 -18.92 -8.29 -0.95
C SER A 196 -19.17 -7.52 -2.23
N PHE A 197 -18.34 -7.79 -3.22
CA PHE A 197 -18.45 -7.16 -4.53
C PHE A 197 -19.07 -8.14 -5.53
N ARG A 198 -19.95 -7.58 -6.40
CA ARG A 198 -20.44 -8.23 -7.61
C ARG A 198 -20.42 -7.20 -8.72
N ALA A 199 -19.82 -7.51 -9.84
CA ALA A 199 -19.73 -6.59 -10.98
C ALA A 199 -21.09 -6.39 -11.66
N SER A 200 -21.89 -7.47 -11.75
CA SER A 200 -23.30 -7.41 -12.17
C SER A 200 -24.10 -8.54 -11.51
N ILE A 201 -25.43 -8.49 -11.64
CA ILE A 201 -26.33 -9.55 -11.12
C ILE A 201 -26.14 -10.85 -11.90
N GLU A 202 -25.77 -10.76 -13.18
CA GLU A 202 -25.63 -11.91 -14.10
C GLU A 202 -24.25 -12.54 -14.07
N GLU A 203 -23.23 -11.87 -13.48
CA GLU A 203 -21.85 -12.34 -13.46
C GLU A 203 -21.61 -13.29 -12.29
N SER A 204 -21.33 -14.58 -12.62
CA SER A 204 -20.98 -15.62 -11.66
C SER A 204 -19.53 -15.56 -11.18
N SER A 205 -18.75 -14.60 -11.64
CA SER A 205 -17.31 -14.46 -11.32
C SER A 205 -17.10 -14.19 -9.84
N ASN A 206 -16.26 -15.03 -9.22
CA ASN A 206 -15.82 -14.80 -7.85
C ASN A 206 -14.71 -13.74 -7.83
N TYR A 207 -14.96 -12.62 -7.20
CA TYR A 207 -13.98 -11.57 -6.98
C TYR A 207 -13.30 -11.73 -5.63
N PHE A 208 -11.97 -11.60 -5.63
CA PHE A 208 -11.15 -11.55 -4.42
C PHE A 208 -10.98 -10.10 -4.01
N MET A 209 -11.10 -9.79 -2.72
CA MET A 209 -10.69 -8.51 -2.19
C MET A 209 -9.16 -8.51 -2.06
N ARG A 210 -8.47 -7.75 -2.91
CA ARG A 210 -7.01 -7.74 -3.01
C ARG A 210 -6.38 -6.77 -2.03
N ASP A 211 -6.96 -5.57 -1.95
CA ASP A 211 -6.40 -4.49 -1.15
C ASP A 211 -7.47 -3.51 -0.70
N ILE A 212 -7.17 -2.75 0.34
CA ILE A 212 -8.02 -1.68 0.87
C ILE A 212 -7.18 -0.45 1.20
N GLN A 213 -7.76 0.74 0.99
CA GLN A 213 -7.16 2.02 1.33
C GLN A 213 -8.21 2.92 2.00
N TYR A 214 -7.79 3.72 2.97
CA TYR A 214 -8.69 4.59 3.72
C TYR A 214 -8.28 6.05 3.59
N ASP A 215 -9.22 6.86 3.15
CA ASP A 215 -9.13 8.31 3.18
C ASP A 215 -9.75 8.83 4.48
N SER A 216 -8.91 9.16 5.43
CA SER A 216 -9.34 9.66 6.74
C SER A 216 -9.97 11.06 6.67
N TYR A 217 -9.61 11.88 5.68
CA TYR A 217 -10.14 13.22 5.52
C TYR A 217 -11.59 13.21 5.04
N ASN A 218 -11.88 12.41 4.01
CA ASN A 218 -13.24 12.29 3.45
C ASN A 218 -14.05 11.15 4.09
N ASN A 219 -13.43 10.37 5.00
CA ASN A 219 -14.03 9.19 5.63
C ASN A 219 -14.55 8.17 4.61
N VAL A 220 -13.70 7.84 3.64
CA VAL A 220 -13.99 6.96 2.52
C VAL A 220 -13.07 5.75 2.53
N LEU A 221 -13.64 4.57 2.32
CA LEU A 221 -12.88 3.35 2.08
C LEU A 221 -12.84 3.08 0.58
N TYR A 222 -11.68 2.69 0.07
CA TYR A 222 -11.49 2.15 -1.28
C TYR A 222 -11.15 0.67 -1.17
N THR A 223 -11.80 -0.16 -1.97
CA THR A 223 -11.51 -1.60 -2.07
C THR A 223 -11.11 -1.95 -3.48
N LEU A 224 -10.03 -2.71 -3.65
CA LEU A 224 -9.61 -3.30 -4.92
C LEU A 224 -10.12 -4.73 -5.00
N GLN A 225 -10.92 -5.00 -6.02
CA GLN A 225 -11.45 -6.33 -6.32
C GLN A 225 -10.92 -6.82 -7.66
N SER A 226 -10.46 -8.06 -7.71
CA SER A 226 -10.04 -8.70 -8.95
C SER A 226 -10.65 -10.09 -9.09
N ALA A 227 -11.09 -10.45 -10.27
CA ALA A 227 -11.41 -11.83 -10.59
C ALA A 227 -10.15 -12.71 -10.45
N LEU A 228 -10.31 -14.01 -10.46
CA LEU A 228 -9.16 -14.94 -10.49
C LEU A 228 -8.36 -14.77 -11.78
N ARG A 229 -9.06 -14.55 -12.88
CA ARG A 229 -8.55 -14.19 -14.20
C ARG A 229 -9.51 -13.17 -14.79
N GLY A 230 -8.98 -12.03 -15.31
CA GLY A 230 -9.79 -11.01 -15.96
C GLY A 230 -9.95 -9.73 -15.10
N LYS A 231 -11.12 -9.15 -15.15
CA LYS A 231 -11.40 -7.79 -14.73
C LYS A 231 -11.09 -7.47 -13.27
N SER A 232 -10.68 -6.21 -13.07
CA SER A 232 -10.45 -5.61 -11.75
C SER A 232 -11.23 -4.32 -11.60
N PHE A 233 -11.71 -4.08 -10.39
CA PHE A 233 -12.54 -2.94 -10.05
C PHE A 233 -12.04 -2.23 -8.80
N ILE A 234 -12.33 -0.95 -8.68
CA ILE A 234 -12.26 -0.22 -7.42
C ILE A 234 -13.64 0.27 -7.07
N THR A 235 -14.04 0.04 -5.82
CA THR A 235 -15.27 0.59 -5.26
C THR A 235 -14.93 1.58 -4.14
N LYS A 236 -15.59 2.73 -4.20
CA LYS A 236 -15.54 3.81 -3.20
C LYS A 236 -16.73 3.65 -2.27
N TRP A 237 -16.52 3.59 -0.95
CA TRP A 237 -17.53 3.34 0.08
C TRP A 237 -17.63 4.49 1.06
N ASP A 238 -18.84 4.91 1.38
CA ASP A 238 -19.10 5.91 2.41
C ASP A 238 -19.10 5.25 3.80
N MET A 239 -18.12 5.64 4.61
CA MET A 239 -17.96 5.15 5.99
C MET A 239 -18.96 5.79 6.97
N TYR A 240 -19.47 7.00 6.68
CA TYR A 240 -20.52 7.62 7.50
C TYR A 240 -21.85 6.89 7.38
N LYS A 241 -22.14 6.37 6.18
CA LYS A 241 -23.36 5.61 5.89
C LYS A 241 -23.19 4.10 6.08
N GLY A 242 -22.23 3.69 6.93
CA GLY A 242 -22.03 2.29 7.27
C GLY A 242 -21.59 1.42 6.09
N LEU A 243 -20.56 1.85 5.33
CA LEU A 243 -20.04 1.17 4.14
C LEU A 243 -21.10 1.02 3.02
N SER A 244 -21.75 2.11 2.67
CA SER A 244 -22.60 2.17 1.47
C SER A 244 -21.74 2.49 0.24
N PRO A 245 -21.95 1.80 -0.90
CA PRO A 245 -21.20 2.10 -2.12
C PRO A 245 -21.56 3.49 -2.66
N ILE A 246 -20.54 4.28 -2.99
CA ILE A 246 -20.70 5.60 -3.64
C ILE A 246 -20.57 5.44 -5.15
N SER A 247 -19.52 4.78 -5.59
CA SER A 247 -19.21 4.55 -7.01
C SER A 247 -18.29 3.36 -7.18
N THR A 248 -18.33 2.76 -8.38
CA THR A 248 -17.42 1.67 -8.79
C THR A 248 -16.88 1.98 -10.18
N ILE A 249 -15.60 1.71 -10.39
CA ILE A 249 -14.96 1.84 -11.70
C ILE A 249 -14.25 0.53 -12.07
N GLU A 250 -14.40 0.08 -13.30
CA GLU A 250 -13.54 -0.96 -13.87
C GLU A 250 -12.15 -0.36 -14.10
N VAL A 251 -11.13 -0.93 -13.45
CA VAL A 251 -9.73 -0.47 -13.54
C VAL A 251 -9.08 -1.01 -14.79
N ASN A 252 -9.16 -2.33 -14.97
CA ASN A 252 -8.56 -3.04 -16.08
C ASN A 252 -9.29 -4.35 -16.33
N ASP A 253 -9.14 -4.91 -17.52
CA ASP A 253 -9.58 -6.26 -17.91
C ASP A 253 -8.61 -7.36 -17.42
N ILE A 254 -7.56 -6.98 -16.71
CA ILE A 254 -6.50 -7.81 -16.15
C ILE A 254 -6.54 -7.76 -14.63
N VAL A 255 -6.00 -8.80 -13.99
CA VAL A 255 -5.88 -8.89 -12.54
C VAL A 255 -4.95 -7.80 -12.00
N CYS A 256 -5.48 -6.91 -11.17
CA CYS A 256 -4.70 -5.97 -10.39
C CYS A 256 -4.22 -6.61 -9.07
N SER A 257 -2.98 -6.33 -8.70
CA SER A 257 -2.28 -6.97 -7.57
C SER A 257 -2.29 -6.14 -6.28
N ALA A 258 -2.14 -4.83 -6.40
CA ALA A 258 -2.05 -3.91 -5.27
C ALA A 258 -2.49 -2.50 -5.67
N MET A 259 -2.82 -1.68 -4.67
CA MET A 259 -3.08 -0.26 -4.83
C MET A 259 -2.49 0.54 -3.66
N ASP A 260 -2.22 1.82 -3.90
CA ASP A 260 -1.92 2.79 -2.84
C ASP A 260 -2.65 4.11 -3.11
N TYR A 261 -3.00 4.80 -2.02
CA TYR A 261 -3.76 6.05 -2.06
C TYR A 261 -2.91 7.24 -1.61
N ASN A 262 -2.73 8.17 -2.52
CA ASN A 262 -2.08 9.44 -2.21
C ASN A 262 -3.08 10.43 -1.59
N LYS A 263 -3.07 10.53 -0.27
CA LYS A 263 -3.97 11.41 0.49
C LYS A 263 -3.83 12.90 0.14
N ASN A 264 -2.65 13.35 -0.31
CA ASN A 264 -2.40 14.76 -0.62
C ASN A 264 -3.05 15.18 -1.94
N THR A 265 -3.21 14.26 -2.85
CA THR A 265 -3.68 14.54 -4.21
C THR A 265 -5.04 13.92 -4.52
N GLY A 266 -5.49 12.95 -3.73
CA GLY A 266 -6.71 12.20 -3.98
C GLY A 266 -6.58 11.27 -5.18
N VAL A 267 -5.41 10.69 -5.41
CA VAL A 267 -5.16 9.77 -6.52
C VAL A 267 -4.82 8.40 -5.99
N ILE A 268 -5.38 7.36 -6.59
CA ILE A 268 -5.00 5.97 -6.38
C ILE A 268 -4.06 5.56 -7.52
N GLY A 269 -2.93 4.93 -7.16
CA GLY A 269 -2.08 4.16 -8.07
C GLY A 269 -2.42 2.68 -7.94
N VAL A 270 -2.69 2.02 -9.05
CA VAL A 270 -3.01 0.58 -9.12
C VAL A 270 -2.02 -0.11 -10.03
N VAL A 271 -1.51 -1.25 -9.61
CA VAL A 271 -0.59 -2.06 -10.40
C VAL A 271 -1.20 -3.42 -10.73
N ASP A 272 -0.80 -4.01 -11.87
CA ASP A 272 -1.39 -5.24 -12.38
C ASP A 272 -0.37 -6.34 -12.70
N CYS A 273 -0.88 -7.48 -13.14
CA CYS A 273 -0.10 -8.68 -13.45
C CYS A 273 0.62 -8.62 -14.82
N GLU A 274 0.42 -7.57 -15.62
CA GLU A 274 1.06 -7.38 -16.93
C GLU A 274 1.97 -6.15 -16.98
N GLY A 275 2.36 -5.65 -15.80
CA GLY A 275 3.36 -4.59 -15.72
C GLY A 275 2.83 -3.17 -15.92
N HIS A 276 1.53 -2.95 -15.74
CA HIS A 276 0.94 -1.62 -15.85
C HIS A 276 0.78 -0.95 -14.49
N LEU A 277 0.89 0.39 -14.52
CA LEU A 277 0.50 1.30 -13.44
C LEU A 277 -0.62 2.20 -13.95
N ILE A 278 -1.75 2.18 -13.27
CA ILE A 278 -2.95 2.93 -13.61
C ILE A 278 -3.23 3.93 -12.51
N TYR A 279 -3.35 5.20 -12.87
CA TYR A 279 -3.72 6.27 -11.95
C TYR A 279 -5.21 6.58 -12.06
N ILE A 280 -5.86 6.71 -10.91
CA ILE A 280 -7.29 6.99 -10.78
C ILE A 280 -7.46 8.23 -9.90
N ASP A 281 -8.10 9.28 -10.44
CA ASP A 281 -8.55 10.42 -9.66
C ASP A 281 -9.81 10.03 -8.88
N THR A 282 -9.82 10.30 -7.59
CA THR A 282 -10.93 9.97 -6.69
C THR A 282 -11.78 11.18 -6.31
N LYS A 283 -11.44 12.38 -6.80
CA LYS A 283 -12.18 13.61 -6.56
C LYS A 283 -13.48 13.60 -7.37
N GLY A 284 -14.59 13.67 -6.65
CA GLY A 284 -15.92 13.50 -7.27
C GLY A 284 -16.15 12.07 -7.74
N GLU A 285 -16.57 11.91 -9.00
CA GLU A 285 -16.68 10.62 -9.66
C GLU A 285 -15.29 10.07 -10.00
N MET A 286 -15.06 8.80 -9.69
CA MET A 286 -13.76 8.17 -9.96
C MET A 286 -13.52 8.03 -11.47
N LYS A 287 -12.31 8.38 -11.92
CA LYS A 287 -11.92 8.26 -13.35
C LYS A 287 -10.46 7.87 -13.51
N LYS A 288 -10.18 7.04 -14.52
CA LYS A 288 -8.82 6.76 -14.96
C LYS A 288 -8.23 8.01 -15.60
N ILE A 289 -7.05 8.43 -15.12
CA ILE A 289 -6.36 9.64 -15.65
C ILE A 289 -5.12 9.30 -16.44
N LYS A 290 -4.48 8.16 -16.18
CA LYS A 290 -3.27 7.73 -16.87
C LYS A 290 -3.03 6.24 -16.70
N LYS A 291 -2.58 5.57 -17.77
CA LYS A 291 -2.02 4.21 -17.73
C LYS A 291 -0.58 4.27 -18.25
N LEU A 292 0.33 3.64 -17.54
CA LEU A 292 1.74 3.51 -17.90
C LEU A 292 2.08 2.03 -18.01
N THR A 293 2.80 1.65 -19.04
CA THR A 293 3.46 0.34 -19.12
C THR A 293 4.85 0.49 -18.52
N LEU A 294 5.10 -0.18 -17.40
CA LEU A 294 6.37 -0.15 -16.69
C LEU A 294 7.26 -1.35 -17.04
N GLY A 295 6.67 -2.46 -17.47
CA GLY A 295 7.35 -3.71 -17.83
C GLY A 295 6.38 -4.67 -18.48
N GLU A 296 6.80 -5.93 -18.62
CA GLU A 296 5.99 -7.02 -19.21
C GLU A 296 5.58 -8.05 -18.15
N ASN A 297 6.03 -7.89 -16.90
CA ASN A 297 5.84 -8.84 -15.84
C ASN A 297 5.02 -8.23 -14.69
N MET A 298 4.43 -9.12 -13.89
CA MET A 298 3.62 -8.78 -12.73
C MET A 298 4.34 -7.78 -11.81
N ILE A 299 3.69 -6.66 -11.56
CA ILE A 299 4.06 -5.75 -10.48
C ILE A 299 3.32 -6.22 -9.22
N LYS A 300 4.07 -6.61 -8.19
CA LYS A 300 3.53 -7.24 -6.99
C LYS A 300 3.06 -6.24 -5.95
N CYS A 301 3.76 -5.12 -5.83
CA CYS A 301 3.54 -4.12 -4.79
C CYS A 301 3.87 -2.71 -5.30
N GLY A 302 3.35 -1.70 -4.62
CA GLY A 302 3.65 -0.32 -4.94
C GLY A 302 3.19 0.64 -3.85
N ALA A 303 3.84 1.82 -3.80
CA ALA A 303 3.52 2.88 -2.86
C ALA A 303 3.87 4.25 -3.44
N PHE A 304 3.20 5.29 -2.99
CA PHE A 304 3.52 6.67 -3.33
C PHE A 304 4.71 7.21 -2.53
N TYR A 305 5.58 7.94 -3.22
CA TYR A 305 6.54 8.88 -2.67
C TYR A 305 6.28 10.26 -3.27
N GLY A 306 5.69 11.15 -2.50
CA GLY A 306 5.16 12.41 -3.04
C GLY A 306 4.13 12.15 -4.16
N ASN A 307 4.40 12.68 -5.36
CA ASN A 307 3.57 12.46 -6.54
C ASN A 307 4.11 11.36 -7.48
N GLN A 308 5.18 10.69 -7.10
CA GLN A 308 5.77 9.58 -7.84
C GLN A 308 5.29 8.25 -7.24
N PHE A 309 5.22 7.21 -8.04
CA PHE A 309 4.84 5.88 -7.59
C PHE A 309 6.04 4.94 -7.69
N ILE A 310 6.36 4.27 -6.59
CA ILE A 310 7.40 3.25 -6.53
C ILE A 310 6.73 1.90 -6.68
N SER A 311 7.25 1.06 -7.55
CA SER A 311 6.72 -0.28 -7.81
C SER A 311 7.81 -1.33 -7.76
N GLY A 312 7.45 -2.50 -7.21
CA GLY A 312 8.29 -3.69 -7.16
C GLY A 312 7.66 -4.83 -7.95
N SER A 313 8.46 -5.46 -8.82
CA SER A 313 7.97 -6.49 -9.72
C SER A 313 8.66 -7.85 -9.53
N VAL A 314 8.06 -8.90 -10.09
CA VAL A 314 8.59 -10.27 -10.04
C VAL A 314 9.79 -10.47 -10.97
N ASP A 315 10.06 -9.56 -11.87
CA ASP A 315 11.26 -9.50 -12.71
C ASP A 315 12.45 -8.81 -12.02
N ASN A 316 12.41 -8.68 -10.71
CA ASN A 316 13.46 -8.15 -9.85
C ASN A 316 13.68 -6.63 -9.98
N ILE A 317 12.76 -5.89 -10.59
CA ILE A 317 12.97 -4.48 -10.85
C ILE A 317 12.17 -3.63 -9.86
N LEU A 318 12.90 -2.73 -9.20
CA LEU A 318 12.34 -1.64 -8.39
C LEU A 318 12.32 -0.38 -9.25
N ARG A 319 11.16 0.20 -9.48
CA ARG A 319 10.97 1.38 -10.33
C ARG A 319 10.34 2.53 -9.58
N MET A 320 10.81 3.75 -9.87
CA MET A 320 10.11 4.98 -9.53
C MET A 320 9.57 5.61 -10.81
N SER A 321 8.26 5.71 -10.92
CA SER A 321 7.58 6.29 -12.08
C SER A 321 7.72 7.81 -12.08
N LYS A 322 7.54 8.43 -13.26
CA LYS A 322 7.35 9.87 -13.34
C LYS A 322 6.04 10.26 -12.63
N SER A 323 6.03 11.46 -12.05
CA SER A 323 4.82 12.04 -11.50
C SER A 323 3.67 12.02 -12.54
N TYR A 324 2.46 11.66 -12.10
CA TYR A 324 1.27 11.74 -12.96
C TYR A 324 0.87 13.18 -13.30
N THR A 325 1.38 14.18 -12.57
CA THR A 325 1.15 15.61 -12.81
C THR A 325 2.15 16.22 -13.80
N SER A 326 3.19 15.49 -14.23
CA SER A 326 4.19 15.99 -15.19
C SER A 326 3.59 16.07 -16.59
N GLY A 327 3.13 17.26 -16.97
CA GLY A 327 2.51 17.55 -18.27
C GLY A 327 1.22 18.38 -18.21
N LEU A 328 0.59 18.44 -17.06
CA LEU A 328 -0.46 19.41 -16.79
C LEU A 328 0.19 20.69 -16.24
N ILE A 329 0.67 21.58 -17.13
CA ILE A 329 0.69 23.00 -16.78
C ILE A 329 -0.76 23.30 -16.40
N SER A 330 -1.01 23.53 -15.11
CA SER A 330 -2.39 23.77 -14.68
C SER A 330 -2.88 24.97 -15.50
N ILE A 331 -4.03 24.81 -16.14
CA ILE A 331 -4.70 25.92 -16.86
C ILE A 331 -4.72 27.17 -15.96
N GLY A 332 -4.86 26.98 -14.62
CA GLY A 332 -4.73 28.06 -13.63
C GLY A 332 -3.33 28.70 -13.54
N PHE A 333 -2.23 28.00 -13.85
CA PHE A 333 -0.89 28.60 -13.93
C PHE A 333 -0.73 29.41 -15.21
N LEU A 334 -1.25 28.91 -16.34
CA LEU A 334 -1.32 29.67 -17.58
C LEU A 334 -2.17 30.94 -17.42
N PHE A 335 -3.35 30.84 -16.79
CA PHE A 335 -4.19 31.99 -16.47
C PHE A 335 -3.48 33.00 -15.58
N LYS A 336 -2.73 32.57 -14.56
CA LYS A 336 -1.95 33.48 -13.69
C LYS A 336 -0.85 34.20 -14.50
N ILE A 337 -0.15 33.50 -15.38
CA ILE A 337 0.88 34.12 -16.23
C ILE A 337 0.25 35.15 -17.20
N ILE A 338 -0.89 34.80 -17.80
CA ILE A 338 -1.64 35.73 -18.69
C ILE A 338 -2.12 36.95 -17.88
N LEU A 339 -2.67 36.76 -16.69
CA LEU A 339 -3.14 37.86 -15.85
C LEU A 339 -2.00 38.78 -15.42
N ILE A 340 -0.85 38.21 -15.02
CA ILE A 340 0.36 38.99 -14.72
C ILE A 340 0.83 39.76 -15.93
N GLY A 341 0.85 39.13 -17.12
CA GLY A 341 1.20 39.78 -18.38
C GLY A 341 0.28 40.97 -18.71
N LEU A 342 -1.02 40.81 -18.54
CA LEU A 342 -2.01 41.88 -18.75
C LEU A 342 -1.85 43.04 -17.75
N VAL A 343 -1.56 42.74 -16.50
CA VAL A 343 -1.30 43.77 -15.47
C VAL A 343 -0.03 44.54 -15.76
N VAL A 344 1.06 43.87 -16.15
CA VAL A 344 2.32 44.51 -16.53
C VAL A 344 2.15 45.37 -17.79
N PHE A 345 1.40 44.87 -18.79
CA PHE A 345 1.09 45.61 -20.01
C PHE A 345 0.25 46.88 -19.71
N HIS A 346 -0.75 46.76 -18.81
CA HIS A 346 -1.55 47.93 -18.41
C HIS A 346 -0.74 48.98 -17.67
N ILE A 347 0.16 48.56 -16.75
CA ILE A 347 1.07 49.46 -16.03
C ILE A 347 2.04 50.13 -16.98
N TYR A 348 2.59 49.40 -17.97
CA TYR A 348 3.50 49.93 -18.99
C TYR A 348 2.83 50.99 -19.83
N ASN A 349 1.60 50.75 -20.33
CA ASN A 349 0.83 51.72 -21.12
C ASN A 349 0.45 52.97 -20.33
N LYS A 350 0.07 52.80 -19.05
CA LYS A 350 -0.25 53.92 -18.14
C LYS A 350 0.98 54.79 -17.84
N LYS A 351 2.19 54.21 -17.80
CA LYS A 351 3.45 54.93 -17.53
C LYS A 351 3.97 55.69 -18.73
N ASN A 352 3.61 55.25 -19.93
CA ASN A 352 4.08 55.84 -21.19
C ASN A 352 3.07 56.79 -21.87
N ASN A 353 1.93 57.11 -21.20
CA ASN A 353 0.85 57.98 -21.72
C ASN A 353 0.39 57.59 -23.15
N ILE A 354 0.46 56.29 -23.50
CA ILE A 354 -0.09 55.80 -24.75
C ILE A 354 -1.56 55.46 -24.48
N PHE A 355 -2.36 56.53 -24.44
CA PHE A 355 -3.77 56.77 -24.76
C PHE A 355 -4.10 58.20 -24.42
#